data_6f71ce9a2cfffa469fd779163967e219
#
_entry.id   6f71ce9a2cfffa469fd779163967e219
#
_cell.length_a   1.000
_cell.length_b   1.000
_cell.length_c   1.000
_cell.angle_alpha   90.00
_cell.angle_beta   90.00
_cell.angle_gamma   90.00
#
_symmetry.space_group_name_H-M   'P 1'
#
loop_
_entity.id
_entity.type
_entity.pdbx_description
1 polymer ?
#
loop_
_entity_poly.entity_id
_entity_poly.type
_entity_poly.pdbx_seq_one_letter_code
_entity_poly.pdbx_strand_id
1 'polypeptide(L)'
;AIVSGGSSDLKVTLEVKTALEIYGITCETFIDVGVAGVHRLFSQLDKINEHNLIIVCAGMEGALATVIGGLLPQPIIGVPVSVGYGVSKDGMVALNSMLASCSPGIMVMNIDNGYGAAMAALRIIKS
;
A
#
# COMPACT_ATOMS: atom_id res chain seq x y z
N ALA A 1 -6.36 -1.53 6.92
CA ALA A 1 -5.09 -2.27 6.86
C ALA A 1 -4.01 -1.44 6.17
N ILE A 2 -2.77 -1.54 6.63
CA ILE A 2 -1.59 -0.97 5.97
C ILE A 2 -0.68 -2.15 5.59
N VAL A 3 -0.45 -2.33 4.30
CA VAL A 3 0.27 -3.49 3.76
C VAL A 3 1.55 -3.03 3.07
N SER A 4 2.68 -3.65 3.38
CA SER A 4 3.96 -3.32 2.76
C SER A 4 4.62 -4.52 2.09
N GLY A 5 5.27 -4.26 0.94
CA GLY A 5 5.92 -5.29 0.14
C GLY A 5 7.16 -5.86 0.79
N GLY A 6 8.02 -5.00 1.29
CA GLY A 6 9.27 -5.40 1.92
C GLY A 6 9.58 -4.56 3.15
N SER A 7 10.58 -5.00 3.92
CA SER A 7 11.06 -4.26 5.10
C SER A 7 11.62 -2.87 4.74
N SER A 8 12.09 -2.69 3.50
CA SER A 8 12.57 -1.41 3.00
C SER A 8 11.45 -0.37 2.79
N ASP A 9 10.19 -0.79 2.75
CA ASP A 9 9.01 0.09 2.65
C ASP A 9 8.51 0.55 4.02
N LEU A 10 9.15 0.12 5.10
CA LEU A 10 8.70 0.33 6.47
C LEU A 10 8.60 1.82 6.86
N LYS A 11 9.52 2.65 6.40
CA LYS A 11 9.50 4.09 6.72
C LYS A 11 8.19 4.75 6.28
N VAL A 12 7.74 4.50 5.06
CA VAL A 12 6.49 5.04 4.53
C VAL A 12 5.29 4.41 5.23
N THR A 13 5.35 3.11 5.49
CA THR A 13 4.32 2.37 6.22
C THR A 13 4.08 2.96 7.62
N LEU A 14 5.16 3.26 8.35
CA LEU A 14 5.08 3.87 9.69
C LEU A 14 4.57 5.32 9.65
N GLU A 15 4.89 6.07 8.60
CA GLU A 15 4.34 7.41 8.39
C GLU A 15 2.81 7.35 8.25
N VAL A 16 2.30 6.44 7.43
CA VAL A 16 0.86 6.22 7.27
C VAL A 16 0.22 5.88 8.62
N LYS A 17 0.79 4.91 9.32
CA LYS A 17 0.27 4.44 10.61
C LYS A 17 0.22 5.58 11.63
N THR A 18 1.32 6.28 11.81
CA THR A 18 1.43 7.38 12.78
C THR A 18 0.42 8.49 12.46
N ALA A 19 0.29 8.87 11.19
CA ALA A 19 -0.67 9.89 10.79
C ALA A 19 -2.11 9.47 11.09
N LEU A 20 -2.49 8.23 10.80
CA LEU A 20 -3.84 7.73 11.09
C LEU A 20 -4.12 7.65 12.59
N GLU A 21 -3.17 7.18 13.38
CA GLU A 21 -3.30 7.08 14.84
C GLU A 21 -3.48 8.45 15.51
N ILE A 22 -2.79 9.49 15.02
CA ILE A 22 -2.97 10.87 15.50
C ILE A 22 -4.42 11.33 15.33
N TYR A 23 -5.09 10.91 14.25
CA TYR A 23 -6.50 11.23 14.01
C TYR A 23 -7.48 10.22 14.60
N GLY A 24 -7.02 9.32 15.46
CA GLY A 24 -7.86 8.36 16.17
C GLY A 24 -8.35 7.18 15.34
N ILE A 25 -7.69 6.88 14.21
CA ILE A 25 -8.02 5.73 13.37
C ILE A 25 -7.15 4.54 13.78
N THR A 26 -7.80 3.46 14.20
CA THR A 26 -7.12 2.19 14.47
C THR A 26 -6.74 1.52 13.15
N CYS A 27 -5.49 1.10 13.04
CA CYS A 27 -4.98 0.41 11.86
C CYS A 27 -4.06 -0.75 12.25
N GLU A 28 -4.05 -1.77 11.42
CA GLU A 28 -3.16 -2.94 11.54
C GLU A 28 -2.18 -2.95 10.38
N THR A 29 -0.92 -3.29 10.67
CA THR A 29 0.15 -3.35 9.67
C THR A 29 0.48 -4.79 9.31
N PHE A 30 0.62 -5.06 8.02
CA PHE A 30 1.03 -6.34 7.45
C PHE A 30 2.33 -6.10 6.67
N ILE A 31 3.45 -6.42 7.29
CA ILE A 31 4.79 -6.10 6.78
C ILE A 31 5.40 -7.31 6.09
N ASP A 32 6.20 -7.07 5.05
CA ASP A 32 6.95 -8.10 4.32
C ASP A 32 6.04 -9.17 3.68
N VAL A 33 4.97 -8.73 3.05
CA VAL A 33 4.04 -9.59 2.31
C VAL A 33 4.11 -9.37 0.79
N GLY A 34 5.29 -9.00 0.30
CA GLY A 34 5.54 -8.73 -1.11
C GLY A 34 5.35 -9.95 -2.02
N VAL A 35 5.16 -9.67 -3.31
CA VAL A 35 4.82 -10.68 -4.32
C VAL A 35 5.96 -11.68 -4.59
N ALA A 36 7.20 -11.35 -4.24
CA ALA A 36 8.34 -12.27 -4.40
C ALA A 36 8.27 -13.49 -3.47
N GLY A 37 7.35 -13.48 -2.53
CA GLY A 37 6.97 -14.62 -1.71
C GLY A 37 5.48 -14.54 -1.44
N VAL A 38 4.69 -14.67 -2.49
CA VAL A 38 3.24 -14.42 -2.48
C VAL A 38 2.47 -15.24 -1.45
N HIS A 39 3.01 -16.40 -1.04
CA HIS A 39 2.47 -17.22 0.03
C HIS A 39 2.36 -16.44 1.37
N ARG A 40 3.24 -15.47 1.60
CA ARG A 40 3.20 -14.61 2.79
C ARG A 40 1.97 -13.70 2.76
N LEU A 41 1.63 -13.16 1.59
CA LEU A 41 0.40 -12.39 1.40
C LEU A 41 -0.82 -13.28 1.64
N PHE A 42 -0.88 -14.45 1.00
CA PHE A 42 -2.02 -15.35 1.14
C PHE A 42 -2.24 -15.80 2.58
N SER A 43 -1.17 -16.00 3.36
CA SER A 43 -1.30 -16.38 4.78
C SER A 43 -1.94 -15.27 5.64
N GLN A 44 -1.93 -14.03 5.20
CA GLN A 44 -2.52 -12.88 5.91
C GLN A 44 -3.81 -12.36 5.27
N LEU A 45 -4.20 -12.92 4.12
CA LEU A 45 -5.28 -12.36 3.30
C LEU A 45 -6.61 -12.27 4.03
N ASP A 46 -6.97 -13.29 4.80
CA ASP A 46 -8.22 -13.29 5.57
C ASP A 46 -8.27 -12.15 6.59
N LYS A 47 -7.15 -11.90 7.27
CA LYS A 47 -7.05 -10.79 8.22
C LYS A 47 -7.11 -9.43 7.52
N ILE A 48 -6.43 -9.29 6.39
CA ILE A 48 -6.48 -8.06 5.59
C ILE A 48 -7.91 -7.79 5.13
N ASN A 49 -8.63 -8.84 4.75
CA ASN A 49 -10.03 -8.74 4.30
C ASN A 49 -11.02 -8.27 5.39
N GLU A 50 -10.65 -8.32 6.66
CA GLU A 50 -11.50 -7.84 7.75
C GLU A 50 -11.54 -6.31 7.85
N HIS A 51 -10.69 -5.60 7.11
CA HIS A 51 -10.58 -4.15 7.15
C HIS A 51 -11.44 -3.46 6.08
N ASN A 52 -11.82 -2.22 6.34
CA ASN A 52 -12.72 -1.46 5.45
C ASN A 52 -11.98 -0.73 4.33
N LEU A 53 -10.67 -0.55 4.45
CA LEU A 53 -9.82 0.15 3.50
C LEU A 53 -8.40 -0.39 3.61
N ILE A 54 -7.70 -0.46 2.49
CA ILE A 54 -6.34 -1.00 2.42
C ILE A 54 -5.41 0.06 1.83
N ILE A 55 -4.32 0.35 2.55
CA ILE A 55 -3.22 1.17 2.03
C ILE A 55 -2.05 0.24 1.72
N VAL A 56 -1.54 0.29 0.50
CA VAL A 56 -0.46 -0.58 0.03
C VAL A 56 0.78 0.25 -0.27
N CYS A 57 1.84 0.03 0.50
CA CYS A 57 3.15 0.67 0.32
C CYS A 57 4.10 -0.32 -0.37
N ALA A 58 4.53 -0.01 -1.59
CA ALA A 58 5.39 -0.90 -2.36
C ALA A 58 6.39 -0.14 -3.23
N GLY A 59 7.65 -0.53 -3.14
CA GLY A 59 8.71 -0.08 -4.03
C GLY A 59 8.93 -1.03 -5.20
N MET A 60 10.12 -1.01 -5.78
CA MET A 60 10.49 -1.79 -6.96
C MET A 60 9.51 -1.57 -8.12
N GLU A 61 8.78 -2.61 -8.54
CA GLU A 61 7.75 -2.53 -9.59
C GLU A 61 6.34 -2.25 -9.08
N GLY A 62 6.16 -2.15 -7.75
CA GLY A 62 4.85 -1.82 -7.16
C GLY A 62 3.74 -2.84 -7.41
N ALA A 63 4.08 -4.08 -7.72
CA ALA A 63 3.11 -5.11 -8.13
C ALA A 63 2.11 -5.51 -7.02
N LEU A 64 2.47 -5.34 -5.77
CA LEU A 64 1.63 -5.73 -4.64
C LEU A 64 0.25 -5.07 -4.67
N ALA A 65 0.18 -3.79 -5.06
CA ALA A 65 -1.09 -3.07 -5.14
C ALA A 65 -2.04 -3.71 -6.17
N THR A 66 -1.52 -4.10 -7.34
CA THR A 66 -2.30 -4.79 -8.37
C THR A 66 -2.79 -6.15 -7.89
N VAL A 67 -1.94 -6.92 -7.23
CA VAL A 67 -2.30 -8.26 -6.72
C VAL A 67 -3.41 -8.16 -5.68
N ILE A 68 -3.27 -7.26 -4.71
CA ILE A 68 -4.31 -7.03 -3.69
C ILE A 68 -5.60 -6.54 -4.33
N GLY A 69 -5.53 -5.65 -5.30
CA GLY A 69 -6.70 -5.15 -6.04
C GLY A 69 -7.45 -6.22 -6.82
N GLY A 70 -6.76 -7.29 -7.21
CA GLY A 70 -7.39 -8.46 -7.83
C GLY A 70 -7.99 -9.47 -6.86
N LEU A 71 -7.62 -9.37 -5.59
CA LEU A 71 -8.04 -10.35 -4.55
C LEU A 71 -9.12 -9.81 -3.61
N LEU A 72 -9.13 -8.52 -3.35
CA LEU A 72 -9.95 -7.91 -2.31
C LEU A 72 -10.82 -6.77 -2.86
N PRO A 73 -12.07 -6.62 -2.38
CA PRO A 73 -13.03 -5.64 -2.90
C PRO A 73 -12.94 -4.25 -2.24
N GLN A 74 -12.17 -4.10 -1.16
CA GLN A 74 -12.09 -2.85 -0.43
C GLN A 74 -11.47 -1.72 -1.26
N PRO A 75 -11.74 -0.44 -0.93
CA PRO A 75 -10.99 0.68 -1.46
C PRO A 75 -9.48 0.49 -1.21
N ILE A 76 -8.67 0.70 -2.25
CA ILE A 76 -7.21 0.55 -2.18
C ILE A 76 -6.55 1.87 -2.50
N ILE A 77 -5.62 2.27 -1.63
CA ILE A 77 -4.75 3.42 -1.84
C ILE A 77 -3.32 2.88 -2.01
N GLY A 78 -2.76 3.03 -3.20
CA GLY A 78 -1.37 2.66 -3.50
C GLY A 78 -0.42 3.81 -3.20
N VAL A 79 0.64 3.50 -2.47
CA VAL A 79 1.75 4.44 -2.21
C VAL A 79 3.01 3.86 -2.82
N PRO A 80 3.45 4.37 -3.97
CA PRO A 80 4.72 3.96 -4.53
C PRO A 80 5.86 4.42 -3.63
N VAL A 81 6.81 3.53 -3.34
CA VAL A 81 7.96 3.83 -2.49
C VAL A 81 9.21 3.97 -3.35
N SER A 82 10.04 4.96 -3.04
CA SER A 82 11.24 5.27 -3.82
C SER A 82 12.36 4.24 -3.68
N VAL A 83 12.22 3.28 -2.77
CA VAL A 83 13.21 2.22 -2.58
C VAL A 83 13.24 1.31 -3.79
N GLY A 84 14.42 1.20 -4.40
CA GLY A 84 14.64 0.39 -5.59
C GLY A 84 16.03 0.64 -6.18
N TYR A 85 16.37 -0.12 -7.20
CA TYR A 85 17.64 0.00 -7.89
C TYR A 85 17.46 -0.20 -9.40
N GLY A 86 18.49 0.12 -10.18
CA GLY A 86 18.43 0.02 -11.64
C GLY A 86 17.29 0.86 -12.20
N VAL A 87 16.45 0.27 -13.04
CA VAL A 87 15.29 0.94 -13.63
C VAL A 87 14.21 1.31 -12.59
N SER A 88 14.19 0.65 -11.45
CA SER A 88 13.25 0.92 -10.34
C SER A 88 13.73 2.00 -9.38
N LYS A 89 14.87 2.62 -9.64
CA LYS A 89 15.41 3.69 -8.82
C LYS A 89 14.42 4.87 -8.73
N ASP A 90 14.34 5.47 -7.54
CA ASP A 90 13.55 6.69 -7.26
C ASP A 90 12.02 6.53 -7.35
N GLY A 91 11.49 5.31 -7.50
CA GLY A 91 10.05 5.04 -7.37
C GLY A 91 9.19 5.27 -8.60
N MET A 92 9.77 5.71 -9.74
CA MET A 92 8.99 5.96 -10.96
C MET A 92 8.37 4.71 -11.55
N VAL A 93 9.06 3.57 -11.50
CA VAL A 93 8.49 2.30 -11.98
C VAL A 93 7.33 1.87 -11.11
N ALA A 94 7.44 1.98 -9.79
CA ALA A 94 6.35 1.68 -8.87
C ALA A 94 5.12 2.59 -9.13
N LEU A 95 5.35 3.89 -9.27
CA LEU A 95 4.29 4.86 -9.60
C LEU A 95 3.59 4.51 -10.92
N ASN A 96 4.35 4.31 -11.98
CA ASN A 96 3.82 4.01 -13.30
C ASN A 96 3.07 2.67 -13.32
N SER A 97 3.59 1.67 -12.63
CA SER A 97 2.95 0.36 -12.50
C SER A 97 1.60 0.46 -11.79
N MET A 98 1.52 1.20 -10.69
CA MET A 98 0.26 1.39 -9.97
C MET A 98 -0.76 2.18 -10.81
N LEU A 99 -0.33 3.23 -11.53
CA LEU A 99 -1.19 4.02 -12.42
C LEU A 99 -1.67 3.21 -13.62
N ALA A 100 -0.82 2.32 -14.14
CA ALA A 100 -1.12 1.46 -15.30
C ALA A 100 -1.78 0.14 -14.92
N SER A 101 -2.10 -0.08 -13.65
CA SER A 101 -2.62 -1.35 -13.16
C SER A 101 -3.92 -1.75 -13.86
N CYS A 102 -4.01 -3.04 -14.25
CA CYS A 102 -5.25 -3.61 -14.77
C CYS A 102 -6.28 -3.93 -13.66
N SER A 103 -5.91 -3.86 -12.39
CA SER A 103 -6.86 -3.91 -11.27
C SER A 103 -7.57 -2.55 -11.18
N PRO A 104 -8.88 -2.46 -11.49
CA PRO A 104 -9.57 -1.18 -11.55
C PRO A 104 -9.80 -0.59 -10.16
N GLY A 105 -9.76 0.74 -10.07
CA GLY A 105 -10.15 1.46 -8.86
C GLY A 105 -9.05 1.66 -7.82
N ILE A 106 -7.80 1.36 -8.13
CA ILE A 106 -6.69 1.68 -7.24
C ILE A 106 -6.43 3.20 -7.29
N MET A 107 -6.51 3.85 -6.13
CA MET A 107 -6.16 5.25 -5.98
C MET A 107 -4.66 5.36 -5.69
N VAL A 108 -3.93 6.14 -6.47
CA VAL A 108 -2.47 6.21 -6.36
C VAL A 108 -2.03 7.56 -5.80
N MET A 109 -1.23 7.53 -4.74
CA MET A 109 -0.59 8.71 -4.17
C MET A 109 0.76 8.97 -4.86
N ASN A 110 1.34 10.12 -4.59
CA ASN A 110 2.69 10.41 -5.07
C ASN A 110 3.73 9.50 -4.37
N ILE A 111 4.91 9.42 -4.95
CA ILE A 111 6.04 8.64 -4.42
C ILE A 111 6.34 9.07 -2.98
N ASP A 112 6.46 8.12 -2.08
CA ASP A 112 6.75 8.29 -0.65
C ASP A 112 5.72 9.13 0.13
N ASN A 113 4.56 9.39 -0.44
CA ASN A 113 3.54 10.23 0.21
C ASN A 113 2.63 9.41 1.14
N GLY A 114 3.19 8.87 2.20
CA GLY A 114 2.43 8.17 3.22
C GLY A 114 1.42 9.05 3.94
N TYR A 115 1.79 10.28 4.25
CA TYR A 115 0.87 11.25 4.88
C TYR A 115 -0.35 11.53 3.98
N GLY A 116 -0.14 11.75 2.68
CA GLY A 116 -1.24 11.94 1.75
C GLY A 116 -2.17 10.74 1.68
N ALA A 117 -1.62 9.53 1.75
CA ALA A 117 -2.43 8.30 1.80
C ALA A 117 -3.27 8.23 3.07
N ALA A 118 -2.70 8.57 4.22
CA ALA A 118 -3.44 8.63 5.48
C ALA A 118 -4.58 9.65 5.41
N MET A 119 -4.33 10.83 4.85
CA MET A 119 -5.36 11.86 4.69
C MET A 119 -6.47 11.44 3.71
N ALA A 120 -6.12 10.76 2.61
CA ALA A 120 -7.11 10.20 1.69
C ALA A 120 -7.97 9.14 2.37
N ALA A 121 -7.35 8.22 3.11
CA ALA A 121 -8.06 7.21 3.90
C ALA A 121 -9.02 7.85 4.92
N LEU A 122 -8.55 8.88 5.63
CA LEU A 122 -9.36 9.61 6.61
C LEU A 122 -10.61 10.24 5.97
N ARG A 123 -10.46 10.83 4.78
CA ARG A 123 -11.59 11.40 4.03
C ARG A 123 -12.60 10.34 3.62
N ILE A 124 -12.14 9.16 3.22
CA ILE A 124 -13.02 8.04 2.84
C ILE A 124 -13.75 7.51 4.07
N ILE A 125 -13.05 7.28 5.16
CA ILE A 125 -13.62 6.68 6.38
C ILE A 125 -14.62 7.62 7.06
N LYS A 126 -14.38 8.92 7.01
CA LYS A 126 -15.25 9.93 7.66
C LYS A 126 -16.31 10.54 6.74
N SER A 127 -16.39 10.09 5.52
CA SER A 127 -17.42 10.58 4.59
C SER A 127 -18.85 9.98 4.85
#